data_f463f9e7dffa36e5febda3c25e5a0750
#
_entry.id   f463f9e7dffa36e5febda3c25e5a0750
#
_cell.length_a   1.000
_cell.length_b   1.000
_cell.length_c   1.000
_cell.angle_alpha   90.00
_cell.angle_beta   90.00
_cell.angle_gamma   90.00
#
_symmetry.space_group_name_H-M   'P 1'
#
loop_
_entity.id
_entity.type
_entity.pdbx_description
1 polymer ?
#
loop_
_entity_poly.entity_id
_entity_poly.type
_entity_poly.pdbx_seq_one_letter_code
_entity_poly.pdbx_strand_id
1 'polypeptide(L)'
;MSEAYDLYQLGRARLREGMAAQATVPLEKARRLEPEKASIREALGIAYFRITDWASAEREFRKVLELSPVDEYAHYALGRSLLRQGRSREASAHLKLAKFLQPRDPDARLP
;
A
#
# COMPACT_ATOMS: atom_id res chain seq x y z
N MET A 1 -8.13 22.68 -6.52
CA MET A 1 -7.63 21.39 -6.05
C MET A 1 -7.63 20.41 -7.20
N SER A 2 -6.79 19.40 -7.12
CA SER A 2 -6.70 18.45 -8.24
C SER A 2 -7.78 17.39 -8.16
N GLU A 3 -8.20 16.91 -9.32
CA GLU A 3 -9.12 15.77 -9.41
C GLU A 3 -8.53 14.53 -8.77
N ALA A 4 -7.24 14.30 -8.96
CA ALA A 4 -6.57 13.15 -8.36
C ALA A 4 -6.63 13.19 -6.83
N TYR A 5 -6.44 14.36 -6.24
CA TYR A 5 -6.53 14.53 -4.78
C TYR A 5 -7.93 14.19 -4.28
N ASP A 6 -8.95 14.71 -4.96
CA ASP A 6 -10.33 14.46 -4.55
C ASP A 6 -10.69 12.97 -4.65
N LEU A 7 -10.25 12.31 -5.72
CA LEU A 7 -10.44 10.86 -5.89
C LEU A 7 -9.69 10.07 -4.82
N TYR A 8 -8.48 10.50 -4.48
CA TYR A 8 -7.69 9.87 -3.43
C TYR A 8 -8.42 9.97 -2.08
N GLN A 9 -8.93 11.15 -1.75
CA GLN A 9 -9.66 11.34 -0.49
C GLN A 9 -10.93 10.50 -0.44
N LEU A 10 -11.64 10.38 -1.57
CA LEU A 10 -12.82 9.52 -1.65
C LEU A 10 -12.44 8.05 -1.41
N GLY A 11 -11.35 7.59 -2.05
CA GLY A 11 -10.86 6.23 -1.85
C GLY A 11 -10.50 5.97 -0.40
N ARG A 12 -9.81 6.91 0.24
CA ARG A 12 -9.47 6.78 1.66
C ARG A 12 -10.70 6.71 2.55
N ALA A 13 -11.72 7.52 2.23
CA ALA A 13 -12.97 7.48 2.97
C ALA A 13 -13.64 6.11 2.87
N ARG A 14 -13.66 5.53 1.67
CA ARG A 14 -14.20 4.18 1.47
C ARG A 14 -13.42 3.13 2.27
N LEU A 15 -12.09 3.26 2.33
CA LEU A 15 -11.27 2.36 3.14
C LEU A 15 -11.63 2.46 4.63
N ARG A 16 -11.80 3.68 5.13
CA ARG A 16 -12.19 3.89 6.53
C ARG A 16 -13.56 3.31 6.85
N GLU A 17 -14.44 3.29 5.86
CA GLU A 17 -15.80 2.73 6.00
C GLU A 17 -15.82 1.21 5.83
N GLY A 18 -14.66 0.58 5.59
CA GLY A 18 -14.60 -0.86 5.37
C GLY A 18 -15.05 -1.28 3.98
N MET A 19 -15.09 -0.35 3.02
CA MET A 19 -15.57 -0.58 1.67
C MET A 19 -14.40 -0.66 0.68
N ALA A 20 -13.52 -1.64 0.91
CA ALA A 20 -12.27 -1.73 0.14
C ALA A 20 -12.50 -1.95 -1.36
N ALA A 21 -13.47 -2.79 -1.72
CA ALA A 21 -13.77 -3.01 -3.14
C ALA A 21 -14.21 -1.71 -3.82
N GLN A 22 -15.08 -0.95 -3.17
CA GLN A 22 -15.56 0.33 -3.70
C GLN A 22 -14.44 1.37 -3.73
N ALA A 23 -13.46 1.27 -2.83
CA ALA A 23 -12.33 2.20 -2.80
C ALA A 23 -11.45 2.08 -4.05
N THR A 24 -11.39 0.89 -4.66
CA THR A 24 -10.53 0.69 -5.85
C THR A 24 -10.94 1.58 -7.01
N VAL A 25 -12.22 1.89 -7.16
CA VAL A 25 -12.71 2.67 -8.31
C VAL A 25 -12.11 4.09 -8.34
N PRO A 26 -12.31 4.92 -7.29
CA PRO A 26 -11.68 6.24 -7.31
C PRO A 26 -10.17 6.20 -7.24
N LEU A 27 -9.59 5.21 -6.54
CA LEU A 27 -8.14 5.12 -6.43
C LEU A 27 -7.47 4.74 -7.75
N GLU A 28 -8.09 3.87 -8.55
CA GLU A 28 -7.56 3.54 -9.87
C GLU A 28 -7.61 4.74 -10.80
N LYS A 29 -8.66 5.55 -10.72
CA LYS A 29 -8.74 6.79 -11.49
C LYS A 29 -7.64 7.77 -11.05
N ALA A 30 -7.43 7.91 -9.74
CA ALA A 30 -6.38 8.77 -9.21
C ALA A 30 -5.01 8.32 -9.70
N ARG A 31 -4.75 7.00 -9.70
CA ARG A 31 -3.49 6.44 -10.21
C ARG A 31 -3.26 6.77 -11.67
N ARG A 32 -4.32 6.72 -12.49
CA ARG A 32 -4.19 7.08 -13.92
C ARG A 32 -3.81 8.55 -14.09
N LEU A 33 -4.32 9.41 -13.23
CA LEU A 33 -4.03 10.85 -13.29
C LEU A 33 -2.64 11.19 -12.75
N GLU A 34 -2.21 10.51 -11.69
CA GLU A 34 -0.91 10.74 -11.07
C GLU A 34 -0.23 9.41 -10.75
N PRO A 35 0.35 8.75 -11.75
CA PRO A 35 0.91 7.39 -11.57
C PRO A 35 2.16 7.33 -10.68
N GLU A 36 2.82 8.47 -10.45
CA GLU A 36 4.03 8.52 -9.62
C GLU A 36 3.75 9.02 -8.20
N LYS A 37 2.49 9.04 -7.78
CA LYS A 37 2.13 9.48 -6.43
C LYS A 37 2.09 8.29 -5.48
N ALA A 38 3.07 8.23 -4.57
CA ALA A 38 3.24 7.10 -3.65
C ALA A 38 2.01 6.87 -2.75
N SER A 39 1.37 7.95 -2.28
CA SER A 39 0.21 7.84 -1.41
C SER A 39 -0.97 7.14 -2.08
N ILE A 40 -1.17 7.40 -3.38
CA ILE A 40 -2.24 6.75 -4.16
C ILE A 40 -1.92 5.27 -4.32
N ARG A 41 -0.67 4.94 -4.65
CA ARG A 41 -0.23 3.56 -4.81
C ARG A 41 -0.38 2.77 -3.51
N GLU A 42 -0.03 3.39 -2.38
CA GLU A 42 -0.18 2.75 -1.08
C GLU A 42 -1.65 2.47 -0.76
N ALA A 43 -2.52 3.47 -0.97
CA ALA A 43 -3.95 3.30 -0.72
C ALA A 43 -4.54 2.18 -1.59
N LEU A 44 -4.15 2.12 -2.86
CA LEU A 44 -4.58 1.03 -3.76
C LEU A 44 -4.07 -0.31 -3.27
N GLY A 45 -2.80 -0.38 -2.87
CA GLY A 45 -2.24 -1.62 -2.33
C GLY A 45 -3.04 -2.13 -1.14
N ILE A 46 -3.41 -1.23 -0.23
CA ILE A 46 -4.22 -1.56 0.93
C ILE A 46 -5.60 -2.09 0.50
N ALA A 47 -6.24 -1.40 -0.45
CA ALA A 47 -7.56 -1.80 -0.93
C ALA A 47 -7.51 -3.20 -1.55
N TYR A 48 -6.55 -3.43 -2.45
CA TYR A 48 -6.37 -4.74 -3.06
C TYR A 48 -6.08 -5.82 -2.02
N PHE A 49 -5.22 -5.52 -1.04
CA PHE A 49 -4.92 -6.49 0.01
C PHE A 49 -6.17 -6.90 0.77
N ARG A 50 -7.01 -5.94 1.12
CA ARG A 50 -8.24 -6.21 1.87
C ARG A 50 -9.27 -7.03 1.10
N ILE A 51 -9.26 -6.94 -0.23
CA ILE A 51 -10.16 -7.75 -1.07
C ILE A 51 -9.48 -9.03 -1.58
N THR A 52 -8.35 -9.38 -0.98
CA THR A 52 -7.59 -10.59 -1.25
C THR A 52 -6.98 -10.68 -2.66
N ASP A 53 -6.86 -9.55 -3.33
CA ASP A 53 -6.14 -9.50 -4.61
C ASP A 53 -4.66 -9.26 -4.33
N TRP A 54 -4.00 -10.34 -3.92
CA TRP A 54 -2.61 -10.26 -3.45
C TRP A 54 -1.64 -9.82 -4.55
N ALA A 55 -1.86 -10.26 -5.77
CA ALA A 55 -0.98 -9.90 -6.89
C ALA A 55 -1.06 -8.42 -7.23
N SER A 56 -2.27 -7.85 -7.21
CA SER A 56 -2.43 -6.40 -7.45
C SER A 56 -1.83 -5.60 -6.30
N ALA A 57 -2.03 -6.05 -5.06
CA ALA A 57 -1.42 -5.41 -3.90
C ALA A 57 0.10 -5.40 -4.03
N GLU A 58 0.68 -6.53 -4.42
CA GLU A 58 2.12 -6.63 -4.64
C GLU A 58 2.62 -5.59 -5.64
N ARG A 59 1.94 -5.46 -6.79
CA ARG A 59 2.35 -4.49 -7.81
C ARG A 59 2.35 -3.06 -7.27
N GLU A 60 1.33 -2.70 -6.51
CA GLU A 60 1.24 -1.34 -5.98
C GLU A 60 2.33 -1.07 -4.93
N PHE A 61 2.56 -2.01 -4.02
CA PHE A 61 3.61 -1.82 -3.00
C PHE A 61 5.01 -1.83 -3.60
N ARG A 62 5.26 -2.61 -4.66
CA ARG A 62 6.53 -2.54 -5.37
C ARG A 62 6.74 -1.15 -6.00
N LYS A 63 5.66 -0.55 -6.52
CA LYS A 63 5.76 0.81 -7.06
C LYS A 63 6.05 1.82 -5.96
N VAL A 64 5.45 1.66 -4.78
CA VAL A 64 5.80 2.53 -3.64
C VAL A 64 7.29 2.44 -3.35
N LEU A 65 7.86 1.24 -3.38
CA LEU A 65 9.28 1.05 -3.09
C LEU A 65 10.20 1.58 -4.20
N GLU A 66 9.75 1.63 -5.45
CA GLU A 66 10.48 2.33 -6.51
C GLU A 66 10.55 3.82 -6.20
N LEU A 67 9.48 4.39 -5.68
CA LEU A 67 9.39 5.81 -5.37
C LEU A 67 10.06 6.16 -4.04
N SER A 68 10.04 5.23 -3.09
CA SER A 68 10.60 5.44 -1.75
C SER A 68 11.15 4.11 -1.22
N PRO A 69 12.42 3.78 -1.55
CA PRO A 69 13.00 2.47 -1.20
C PRO A 69 13.11 2.17 0.29
N VAL A 70 13.03 3.19 1.14
CA VAL A 70 13.15 3.04 2.59
C VAL A 70 11.80 3.13 3.31
N ASP A 71 10.70 3.07 2.57
CA ASP A 71 9.36 3.08 3.16
C ASP A 71 9.12 1.76 3.87
N GLU A 72 9.16 1.79 5.21
CA GLU A 72 9.07 0.54 5.98
C GLU A 72 7.69 -0.10 5.91
N TYR A 73 6.63 0.71 5.81
CA TYR A 73 5.29 0.15 5.67
C TYR A 73 5.14 -0.62 4.35
N ALA A 74 5.71 -0.07 3.26
CA ALA A 74 5.63 -0.72 1.96
C ALA A 74 6.38 -2.06 1.96
N HIS A 75 7.54 -2.14 2.62
CA HIS A 75 8.24 -3.42 2.78
C HIS A 75 7.40 -4.41 3.57
N TYR A 76 6.79 -3.97 4.66
CA TYR A 76 5.92 -4.81 5.47
C TYR A 76 4.73 -5.32 4.66
N ALA A 77 4.03 -4.42 3.99
CA ALA A 77 2.83 -4.76 3.22
C ALA A 77 3.15 -5.65 2.02
N LEU A 78 4.28 -5.39 1.36
CA LEU A 78 4.75 -6.25 0.28
C LEU A 78 5.06 -7.65 0.81
N GLY A 79 5.75 -7.73 1.94
CA GLY A 79 6.04 -9.01 2.57
C GLY A 79 4.76 -9.80 2.88
N ARG A 80 3.76 -9.13 3.42
CA ARG A 80 2.47 -9.75 3.70
C ARG A 80 1.79 -10.24 2.42
N SER A 81 1.84 -9.45 1.37
CA SER A 81 1.25 -9.81 0.07
C SER A 81 1.95 -11.04 -0.52
N LEU A 82 3.27 -11.12 -0.37
CA LEU A 82 4.04 -12.26 -0.84
C LEU A 82 3.75 -13.52 -0.04
N LEU A 83 3.62 -13.39 1.28
CA LEU A 83 3.26 -14.54 2.13
C LEU A 83 1.92 -15.13 1.70
N ARG A 84 0.94 -14.29 1.41
CA ARG A 84 -0.38 -14.74 0.97
C ARG A 84 -0.30 -15.48 -0.36
N GLN A 85 0.74 -15.24 -1.14
CA GLN A 85 0.97 -15.92 -2.41
C GLN A 85 1.89 -17.16 -2.27
N GLY A 86 2.29 -17.49 -1.06
CA GLY A 86 3.16 -18.63 -0.80
C GLY A 86 4.64 -18.39 -1.11
N ARG A 87 5.03 -17.14 -1.34
CA ARG A 87 6.40 -16.77 -1.70
C ARG A 87 7.16 -16.34 -0.45
N SER A 88 7.37 -17.28 0.44
CA SER A 88 7.89 -17.00 1.79
C SER A 88 9.35 -16.52 1.81
N ARG A 89 10.20 -16.96 0.87
CA ARG A 89 11.59 -16.48 0.83
C ARG A 89 11.66 -15.00 0.51
N GLU A 90 10.95 -14.58 -0.55
CA GLU A 90 10.89 -13.16 -0.90
C GLU A 90 10.25 -12.34 0.22
N ALA A 91 9.17 -12.86 0.79
CA ALA A 91 8.49 -12.19 1.89
C ALA A 91 9.43 -11.97 3.08
N SER A 92 10.24 -12.97 3.43
CA SER A 92 11.14 -12.87 4.57
C SER A 92 12.12 -11.70 4.41
N ALA A 93 12.67 -11.51 3.22
CA ALA A 93 13.60 -10.41 2.98
C ALA A 93 12.95 -9.05 3.23
N HIS A 94 11.73 -8.85 2.71
CA HIS A 94 11.01 -7.59 2.90
C HIS A 94 10.57 -7.38 4.34
N LEU A 95 10.12 -8.44 5.01
CA LEU A 95 9.71 -8.35 6.41
C LEU A 95 10.89 -8.01 7.33
N LYS A 96 12.06 -8.55 7.05
CA LYS A 96 13.27 -8.20 7.78
C LYS A 96 13.66 -6.75 7.57
N LEU A 97 13.59 -6.28 6.31
CA LEU A 97 13.86 -4.88 6.01
C LEU A 97 12.87 -3.95 6.73
N ALA A 98 11.59 -4.30 6.73
CA ALA A 98 10.59 -3.51 7.42
C ALA A 98 10.92 -3.39 8.91
N LYS A 99 11.29 -4.50 9.53
CA LYS A 99 11.68 -4.52 10.94
C LYS A 99 12.92 -3.67 11.20
N PHE A 100 13.91 -3.76 10.30
CA PHE A 100 15.14 -2.98 10.42
C PHE A 100 14.87 -1.48 10.29
N LEU A 101 13.98 -1.09 9.37
CA LEU A 101 13.64 0.31 9.12
C LEU A 101 12.67 0.89 10.15
N GLN A 102 12.05 0.03 10.95
CA GLN A 102 11.06 0.45 11.93
C GLN A 102 11.69 1.40 12.95
N PRO A 103 11.01 2.49 13.36
CA PRO A 103 11.51 3.36 14.40
C PRO A 103 11.78 2.60 15.70
N ARG A 104 12.85 2.97 16.41
CA ARG A 104 13.22 2.30 17.65
C ARG A 104 12.23 2.56 18.77
N ASP A 105 11.59 3.71 18.74
CA ASP A 105 10.54 4.05 19.70
C ASP A 105 9.23 3.44 19.22
N PRO A 106 8.74 2.38 19.86
CA PRO A 106 7.49 1.75 19.42
C PRO A 106 6.28 2.68 19.50
N ASP A 107 6.31 3.65 20.42
CA ASP A 107 5.21 4.60 20.57
C ASP A 107 5.13 5.61 19.43
N ALA A 108 6.24 5.83 18.72
CA ALA A 108 6.26 6.76 17.60
C ALA A 108 5.33 6.33 16.47
N ARG A 109 4.88 5.08 16.45
CA ARG A 109 4.04 4.53 15.39
C ARG A 109 2.58 4.40 15.79
N LEU A 110 2.26 4.71 17.03
CA LEU A 110 0.87 4.62 17.48
C LEU A 110 0.07 5.79 16.93
N PRO A 111 -1.16 5.54 16.47
CA PRO A 111 -2.02 6.62 15.98
C PRO A 111 -2.46 7.56 17.08
#